data_6fc1b04209a1bf0acfcb0f8161a03222
#
_entry.id   6fc1b04209a1bf0acfcb0f8161a03222
#
_cell.length_a   1.000
_cell.length_b   1.000
_cell.length_c   1.000
_cell.angle_alpha   90.00
_cell.angle_beta   90.00
_cell.angle_gamma   90.00
#
_symmetry.space_group_name_H-M   'P 1'
#
loop_
_entity.id
_entity.type
_entity.pdbx_description
1 polymer ?
#
loop_
_entity_poly.entity_id
_entity_poly.type
_entity_poly.pdbx_seq_one_letter_code
_entity_poly.pdbx_strand_id
1 'polypeptide(L)'
;MAKVCVALVQLAEGAKEVIRSAPIAAEAITSSGTSQLSATAAGHGEYWYIATTGDIWVKFGSAATAAAGDDFLLPAGTIYHVKATLGDKCAVINA
;
A
#
# COMPACT_ATOMS: atom_id res chain seq x y z
N MET A 1 15.60 -0.09 7.85
CA MET A 1 14.35 -0.73 7.37
C MET A 1 13.16 0.12 7.75
N ALA A 2 12.20 0.25 6.86
CA ALA A 2 11.00 1.03 7.13
C ALA A 2 9.88 0.14 7.66
N LYS A 3 9.07 0.70 8.55
CA LYS A 3 7.81 0.08 8.94
C LYS A 3 6.73 0.65 8.03
N VAL A 4 6.04 -0.21 7.32
CA VAL A 4 5.03 0.17 6.33
C VAL A 4 3.68 -0.31 6.83
N CYS A 5 2.75 0.63 7.01
CA CYS A 5 1.35 0.30 7.28
C CYS A 5 0.62 0.24 5.95
N VAL A 6 0.05 -0.90 5.63
CA VAL A 6 -0.72 -1.10 4.41
C VAL A 6 -2.14 -1.48 4.81
N ALA A 7 -3.11 -0.71 4.37
CA ALA A 7 -4.51 -0.95 4.71
C ALA A 7 -5.39 -0.83 3.47
N LEU A 8 -6.51 -1.53 3.50
CA LEU A 8 -7.56 -1.40 2.49
C LEU A 8 -8.71 -0.66 3.12
N VAL A 9 -9.10 0.45 2.51
CA VAL A 9 -10.12 1.35 3.04
C VAL A 9 -11.16 1.68 1.98
N GLN A 10 -12.31 2.17 2.43
CA GLN A 10 -13.30 2.80 1.58
C GLN A 10 -13.28 4.29 1.84
N LEU A 11 -13.30 5.08 0.78
CA LEU A 11 -13.36 6.53 0.90
C LEU A 11 -14.80 7.00 0.90
N ALA A 12 -15.04 8.11 1.60
CA ALA A 12 -16.38 8.70 1.67
C ALA A 12 -16.83 9.17 0.29
N GLU A 13 -18.09 8.93 -0.02
CA GLU A 13 -18.69 9.40 -1.27
C GLU A 13 -18.70 10.92 -1.30
N GLY A 14 -18.24 11.50 -2.38
CA GLY A 14 -18.17 12.96 -2.53
C GLY A 14 -17.02 13.64 -1.81
N ALA A 15 -16.28 12.92 -0.96
CA ALA A 15 -15.12 13.43 -0.24
C ALA A 15 -14.01 12.36 -0.27
N LYS A 16 -13.39 12.21 -1.41
CA LYS A 16 -12.52 11.06 -1.72
C LYS A 16 -11.27 10.92 -0.86
N GLU A 17 -10.88 11.96 -0.13
CA GLU A 17 -9.74 11.90 0.77
C GLU A 17 -10.12 11.55 2.19
N VAL A 18 -11.42 11.37 2.45
CA VAL A 18 -11.93 11.03 3.78
C VAL A 18 -12.20 9.54 3.82
N ILE A 19 -11.55 8.86 4.75
CA ILE A 19 -11.77 7.43 4.97
C ILE A 19 -13.13 7.26 5.61
N ARG A 20 -13.94 6.40 5.00
CA ARG A 20 -15.35 6.23 5.36
C ARG A 20 -15.56 5.61 6.73
N SER A 21 -14.69 4.66 7.10
CA SER A 21 -14.81 3.92 8.36
C SER A 21 -13.48 3.27 8.69
N ALA A 22 -13.45 2.37 9.68
CA ALA A 22 -12.26 1.60 9.99
C ALA A 22 -11.78 0.82 8.77
N PRO A 23 -10.48 0.49 8.68
CA PRO A 23 -9.96 -0.28 7.56
C PRO A 23 -10.66 -1.63 7.41
N ILE A 24 -10.90 -2.04 6.18
CA ILE A 24 -11.43 -3.37 5.88
C ILE A 24 -10.40 -4.41 6.26
N ALA A 25 -9.12 -4.13 5.96
CA ALA A 25 -7.98 -4.97 6.32
C ALA A 25 -6.78 -4.07 6.51
N ALA A 26 -5.87 -4.44 7.41
CA ALA A 26 -4.64 -3.69 7.64
C ALA A 26 -3.53 -4.64 8.05
N GLU A 27 -2.32 -4.32 7.65
CA GLU A 27 -1.14 -5.06 8.08
C GLU A 27 0.08 -4.14 8.15
N ALA A 28 1.07 -4.54 8.95
CA ALA A 28 2.35 -3.87 9.02
C ALA A 28 3.40 -4.72 8.35
N ILE A 29 4.17 -4.12 7.45
CA ILE A 29 5.26 -4.78 6.75
C ILE A 29 6.56 -4.10 7.15
N THR A 30 7.56 -4.87 7.54
CA THR A 30 8.91 -4.34 7.73
C THR A 30 9.63 -4.47 6.39
N SER A 31 9.91 -3.34 5.75
CA SER A 31 10.58 -3.36 4.46
C SER A 31 12.03 -3.80 4.59
N SER A 32 12.57 -4.37 3.54
CA SER A 32 13.96 -4.84 3.51
C SER A 32 14.52 -4.64 2.09
N GLY A 33 15.74 -5.09 1.86
CA GLY A 33 16.32 -5.11 0.53
C GLY A 33 15.70 -6.14 -0.41
N THR A 34 14.78 -6.95 0.11
CA THR A 34 14.03 -7.95 -0.66
C THR A 34 12.56 -7.54 -0.69
N SER A 35 11.92 -7.69 -1.84
CA SER A 35 10.50 -7.37 -1.98
C SER A 35 9.65 -8.17 -0.99
N GLN A 36 8.74 -7.46 -0.31
CA GLN A 36 7.78 -8.05 0.63
C GLN A 36 6.39 -7.84 0.07
N LEU A 37 5.64 -8.91 -0.09
CA LEU A 37 4.28 -8.87 -0.61
C LEU A 37 3.28 -8.88 0.55
N SER A 38 2.25 -8.02 0.47
CA SER A 38 1.18 -8.03 1.46
C SER A 38 0.43 -9.36 1.43
N ALA A 39 -0.03 -9.80 2.59
CA ALA A 39 -0.88 -10.99 2.67
C ALA A 39 -2.30 -10.69 2.21
N THR A 40 -2.73 -9.44 2.36
CA THR A 40 -4.09 -8.99 2.05
C THR A 40 -4.22 -8.63 0.58
N ALA A 41 -5.26 -9.15 -0.07
CA ALA A 41 -5.59 -8.80 -1.45
C ALA A 41 -6.76 -7.82 -1.47
N ALA A 42 -6.76 -6.90 -2.44
CA ALA A 42 -7.79 -5.89 -2.57
C ALA A 42 -9.13 -6.48 -2.99
N GLY A 43 -10.19 -5.96 -2.41
CA GLY A 43 -11.57 -6.25 -2.82
C GLY A 43 -12.09 -5.20 -3.80
N HIS A 44 -13.31 -5.41 -4.28
CA HIS A 44 -13.96 -4.50 -5.20
C HIS A 44 -14.29 -3.17 -4.52
N GLY A 45 -13.94 -2.06 -5.15
CA GLY A 45 -14.25 -0.72 -4.65
C GLY A 45 -13.38 -0.24 -3.50
N GLU A 46 -12.28 -0.91 -3.22
CA GLU A 46 -11.36 -0.56 -2.14
C GLU A 46 -10.22 0.30 -2.63
N TYR A 47 -9.58 0.99 -1.69
CA TYR A 47 -8.39 1.82 -1.92
C TYR A 47 -7.28 1.41 -0.99
N TRP A 48 -6.05 1.44 -1.49
CA TRP A 48 -4.87 1.23 -0.66
C TRP A 48 -4.58 2.51 0.14
N TYR A 49 -4.39 2.35 1.43
CA TYR A 49 -3.87 3.37 2.32
C TYR A 49 -2.47 2.91 2.73
N ILE A 50 -1.47 3.70 2.41
CA ILE A 50 -0.07 3.32 2.66
C ILE A 50 0.62 4.44 3.42
N ALA A 51 1.18 4.12 4.59
CA ALA A 51 2.00 5.02 5.37
C ALA A 51 3.32 4.32 5.69
N THR A 52 4.42 5.03 5.56
CA THR A 52 5.75 4.44 5.74
C THR A 52 6.64 5.34 6.58
N THR A 53 7.54 4.73 7.37
CA THR A 53 8.52 5.46 8.17
C THR A 53 9.85 5.67 7.46
N GLY A 54 10.03 5.09 6.29
CA GLY A 54 11.22 5.27 5.45
C GLY A 54 10.84 5.23 3.99
N ASP A 55 11.74 5.69 3.12
CA ASP A 55 11.46 5.68 1.67
C ASP A 55 11.36 4.24 1.17
N ILE A 56 10.37 3.97 0.34
CA ILE A 56 10.14 2.65 -0.24
C ILE A 56 9.71 2.74 -1.69
N TRP A 57 9.93 1.68 -2.44
CA TRP A 57 9.31 1.46 -3.73
C TRP A 57 8.13 0.52 -3.57
N VAL A 58 7.04 0.80 -4.25
CA VAL A 58 5.78 0.05 -4.12
C VAL A 58 5.30 -0.38 -5.50
N LYS A 59 4.84 -1.62 -5.59
CA LYS A 59 4.23 -2.14 -6.81
C LYS A 59 2.97 -2.92 -6.46
N PHE A 60 1.96 -2.83 -7.30
CA PHE A 60 0.69 -3.52 -7.10
C PHE A 60 0.49 -4.61 -8.15
N GLY A 61 -0.08 -5.72 -7.73
CA GLY A 61 -0.38 -6.85 -8.59
C GLY A 61 -0.63 -8.09 -7.76
N SER A 62 -1.26 -9.11 -8.32
CA SER A 62 -1.60 -10.32 -7.56
C SER A 62 -0.37 -11.09 -7.07
N ALA A 63 0.76 -10.95 -7.78
CA ALA A 63 2.04 -11.57 -7.43
C ALA A 63 3.18 -10.61 -7.74
N ALA A 64 3.02 -9.32 -7.39
CA ALA A 64 3.98 -8.28 -7.72
C ALA A 64 5.29 -8.46 -6.97
N THR A 65 6.40 -8.07 -7.61
CA THR A 65 7.71 -7.97 -6.99
C THR A 65 8.20 -6.53 -7.15
N ALA A 66 8.37 -5.82 -6.04
CA ALA A 66 8.85 -4.45 -6.08
C ALA A 66 10.34 -4.42 -6.38
N ALA A 67 10.75 -3.41 -7.14
CA ALA A 67 12.15 -3.17 -7.48
C ALA A 67 12.43 -1.68 -7.51
N ALA A 68 13.66 -1.28 -7.17
CA ALA A 68 14.05 0.11 -7.22
C ALA A 68 13.94 0.64 -8.65
N GLY A 69 13.34 1.83 -8.80
CA GLY A 69 13.14 2.45 -10.09
C GLY A 69 11.94 1.91 -10.86
N ASP A 70 11.19 0.99 -10.27
CA ASP A 70 10.00 0.41 -10.87
C ASP A 70 8.78 0.89 -10.08
N ASP A 71 7.73 1.33 -10.78
CA ASP A 71 6.48 1.80 -10.20
C ASP A 71 6.64 3.04 -9.28
N PHE A 72 6.08 3.06 -8.06
CA PHE A 72 6.00 4.25 -7.22
C PHE A 72 7.09 4.32 -6.16
N LEU A 73 7.70 5.49 -6.02
CA LEU A 73 8.52 5.81 -4.85
C LEU A 73 7.64 6.54 -3.83
N LEU A 74 7.53 6.00 -2.63
CA LEU A 74 6.81 6.64 -1.53
C LEU A 74 7.82 7.15 -0.50
N PRO A 75 7.97 8.49 -0.38
CA PRO A 75 8.85 9.07 0.63
C PRO A 75 8.37 8.83 2.04
N ALA A 76 9.30 8.79 2.99
CA ALA A 76 9.00 8.64 4.41
C ALA A 76 8.08 9.77 4.90
N GLY A 77 7.19 9.42 5.82
CA GLY A 77 6.31 10.38 6.49
C GLY A 77 5.12 10.83 5.67
N THR A 78 4.93 10.27 4.48
CA THR A 78 3.80 10.63 3.61
C THR A 78 2.78 9.50 3.61
N ILE A 79 1.50 9.88 3.55
CA ILE A 79 0.38 8.94 3.45
C ILE A 79 -0.15 8.99 2.03
N TYR A 80 -0.35 7.83 1.41
CA TYR A 80 -0.83 7.73 0.04
C TYR A 80 -2.11 6.91 -0.02
N HIS A 81 -3.03 7.37 -0.87
CA HIS A 81 -4.24 6.65 -1.22
C HIS A 81 -4.16 6.25 -2.69
N VAL A 82 -4.25 4.98 -2.99
CA VAL A 82 -4.19 4.46 -4.36
C VAL A 82 -5.39 3.58 -4.60
N LYS A 83 -6.09 3.79 -5.72
CA LYS A 83 -7.22 2.95 -6.06
C LYS A 83 -6.77 1.52 -6.27
N ALA A 84 -7.42 0.59 -5.59
CA ALA A 84 -7.08 -0.83 -5.68
C ALA A 84 -7.79 -1.50 -6.86
N THR A 85 -7.12 -2.48 -7.45
CA THR A 85 -7.73 -3.37 -8.43
C THR A 85 -8.03 -4.70 -7.75
N LEU A 86 -9.20 -5.25 -8.01
CA LEU A 86 -9.63 -6.51 -7.39
C LEU A 86 -8.56 -7.60 -7.52
N GLY A 87 -8.21 -8.20 -6.39
CA GLY A 87 -7.23 -9.28 -6.33
C GLY A 87 -5.78 -8.83 -6.21
N ASP A 88 -5.50 -7.53 -6.34
CA ASP A 88 -4.13 -7.03 -6.23
C ASP A 88 -3.63 -7.05 -4.80
N LYS A 89 -2.33 -7.28 -4.66
CA LYS A 89 -1.58 -7.14 -3.42
C LYS A 89 -0.55 -6.03 -3.57
N CYS A 90 -0.03 -5.57 -2.45
CA CYS A 90 0.98 -4.51 -2.42
C CYS A 90 2.35 -5.12 -2.11
N ALA A 91 3.32 -4.88 -2.98
CA ALA A 91 4.71 -5.27 -2.75
C ALA A 91 5.54 -4.05 -2.42
N VAL A 92 6.42 -4.17 -1.43
CA VAL A 92 7.29 -3.08 -0.98
C VAL A 92 8.74 -3.52 -0.89
N ILE A 93 9.67 -2.59 -1.14
CA ILE A 93 11.10 -2.80 -1.00
C ILE A 93 11.73 -1.50 -0.54
N ASN A 94 12.84 -1.55 0.21
CA ASN A 94 13.58 -0.37 0.62
C ASN A 94 14.03 0.45 -0.59
N ALA A 95 13.93 1.75 -0.46
CA ALA A 95 14.49 2.65 -1.45
C ALA A 95 15.99 2.80 -1.27
#